data_73973bd8b4ad34a80724938d7f1402bc
#
_entry.id   73973bd8b4ad34a80724938d7f1402bc
#
_cell.length_a   1.000
_cell.length_b   1.000
_cell.length_c   1.000
_cell.angle_alpha   90.00
_cell.angle_beta   90.00
_cell.angle_gamma   90.00
#
_symmetry.space_group_name_H-M   'P 1'
#
loop_
_entity.id
_entity.type
_entity.pdbx_description
1 polymer ?
#
loop_
_entity_poly.entity_id
_entity_poly.type
_entity_poly.pdbx_seq_one_letter_code
_entity_poly.pdbx_strand_id
1 'polypeptide(L)'
;MAITVFIRYQIDPFKRAMFEQYSKNWLTIIPRCGGDLIGYWMPHEGTNNIASALISFENLAAYENYRARLRTEPEAMANFNFAEENKLILAEERTFLRKVAL
;
A
#
# COMPACT_ATOMS: atom_id res chain seq x y z
N MET A 1 4.54 -10.56 17.86
CA MET A 1 3.23 -10.88 17.27
C MET A 1 3.12 -10.23 15.89
N ALA A 2 2.81 -11.04 14.89
CA ALA A 2 2.66 -10.54 13.53
C ALA A 2 1.43 -9.66 13.39
N ILE A 3 1.56 -8.59 12.65
CA ILE A 3 0.45 -7.70 12.32
C ILE A 3 0.32 -7.60 10.81
N THR A 4 -0.90 -7.38 10.35
CA THR A 4 -1.18 -7.12 8.94
C THR A 4 -1.83 -5.76 8.82
N VAL A 5 -1.26 -4.91 7.99
CA VAL A 5 -1.80 -3.60 7.71
C VAL A 5 -2.73 -3.73 6.51
N PHE A 6 -3.99 -3.38 6.71
CA PHE A 6 -4.97 -3.29 5.65
C PHE A 6 -5.09 -1.82 5.26
N ILE A 7 -4.82 -1.51 4.00
CA ILE A 7 -4.94 -0.15 3.48
C ILE A 7 -6.13 -0.13 2.53
N ARG A 8 -7.08 0.75 2.81
CA ARG A 8 -8.21 0.99 1.94
C ARG A 8 -8.00 2.36 1.29
N TYR A 9 -7.91 2.36 -0.04
CA TYR A 9 -7.69 3.59 -0.82
C TYR A 9 -8.99 4.00 -1.48
N GLN A 10 -9.36 5.26 -1.30
CA GLN A 10 -10.34 5.89 -2.16
C GLN A 10 -9.57 6.58 -3.29
N ILE A 11 -9.72 6.08 -4.50
CA ILE A 11 -8.95 6.56 -5.65
C ILE A 11 -9.83 7.34 -6.61
N ASP A 12 -9.18 8.15 -7.46
CA ASP A 12 -9.88 8.83 -8.55
C ASP A 12 -10.27 7.79 -9.60
N PRO A 13 -11.57 7.57 -9.84
CA PRO A 13 -12.01 6.53 -10.77
C PRO A 13 -11.60 6.80 -12.22
N PHE A 14 -11.24 8.03 -12.55
CA PHE A 14 -10.76 8.39 -13.88
C PHE A 14 -9.27 8.11 -14.06
N LYS A 15 -8.58 7.75 -12.99
CA LYS A 15 -7.13 7.51 -12.98
C LYS A 15 -6.78 6.09 -12.52
N ARG A 16 -7.69 5.13 -12.74
CA ARG A 16 -7.48 3.75 -12.27
C ARG A 16 -6.22 3.11 -12.83
N ALA A 17 -5.95 3.32 -14.12
CA ALA A 17 -4.76 2.74 -14.75
C ALA A 17 -3.48 3.31 -14.12
N MET A 18 -3.46 4.59 -13.78
CA MET A 18 -2.33 5.21 -13.11
C MET A 18 -2.15 4.65 -11.69
N PHE A 19 -3.24 4.46 -10.96
CA PHE A 19 -3.16 3.85 -9.64
C PHE A 19 -2.66 2.40 -9.72
N GLU A 20 -3.08 1.66 -10.74
CA GLU A 20 -2.59 0.29 -10.94
C GLU A 20 -1.07 0.30 -11.18
N GLN A 21 -0.55 1.25 -11.95
CA GLN A 21 0.89 1.39 -12.14
C GLN A 21 1.60 1.74 -10.81
N TYR A 22 1.01 2.63 -10.03
CA TYR A 22 1.49 2.95 -8.67
C TYR A 22 1.58 1.68 -7.81
N SER A 23 0.53 0.85 -7.85
CA SER A 23 0.49 -0.42 -7.12
C SER A 23 1.55 -1.40 -7.61
N LYS A 24 1.73 -1.51 -8.93
CA LYS A 24 2.77 -2.38 -9.51
C LYS A 24 4.16 -2.00 -9.04
N ASN A 25 4.43 -0.71 -8.93
CA ASN A 25 5.72 -0.24 -8.46
C ASN A 25 5.98 -0.71 -7.04
N TRP A 26 4.96 -0.75 -6.19
CA TRP A 26 5.08 -1.24 -4.82
C TRP A 26 5.37 -2.73 -4.73
N LEU A 27 5.02 -3.53 -5.74
CA LEU A 27 5.21 -4.98 -5.69
C LEU A 27 6.68 -5.37 -5.52
N THR A 28 7.61 -4.54 -5.96
CA THR A 28 9.05 -4.76 -5.79
C THR A 28 9.63 -3.93 -4.66
N ILE A 29 9.13 -2.72 -4.45
CA ILE A 29 9.67 -1.79 -3.45
C ILE A 29 9.37 -2.26 -2.02
N ILE A 30 8.12 -2.64 -1.75
CA ILE A 30 7.70 -3.01 -0.39
C ILE A 30 8.48 -4.22 0.14
N PRO A 31 8.61 -5.34 -0.61
CA PRO A 31 9.42 -6.46 -0.12
C PRO A 31 10.87 -6.08 0.13
N ARG A 32 11.45 -5.27 -0.73
CA ARG A 32 12.84 -4.82 -0.60
C ARG A 32 13.03 -3.98 0.66
N CYS A 33 12.01 -3.26 1.09
CA CYS A 33 12.08 -2.40 2.26
C CYS A 33 11.60 -3.09 3.56
N GLY A 34 11.29 -4.37 3.50
CA GLY A 34 11.00 -5.16 4.70
C GLY A 34 9.54 -5.48 4.96
N GLY A 35 8.65 -5.16 4.03
CA GLY A 35 7.24 -5.53 4.15
C GLY A 35 6.94 -6.85 3.45
N ASP A 36 6.16 -7.71 4.08
CA ASP A 36 5.64 -8.91 3.45
C ASP A 36 4.34 -8.52 2.74
N LEU A 37 4.46 -8.16 1.46
CA LEU A 37 3.32 -7.69 0.67
C LEU A 37 2.47 -8.88 0.23
N ILE A 38 1.27 -8.98 0.80
CA ILE A 38 0.32 -10.01 0.42
C ILE A 38 -0.27 -9.69 -0.94
N GLY A 39 -0.61 -8.43 -1.20
CA GLY A 39 -1.03 -7.99 -2.52
C GLY A 39 -1.68 -6.63 -2.53
N TYR A 40 -1.94 -6.17 -3.73
CA TYR A 40 -2.78 -5.03 -4.05
C TYR A 40 -3.99 -5.52 -4.85
N TRP A 41 -5.13 -4.91 -4.61
CA TRP A 41 -6.36 -5.24 -5.34
C TRP A 41 -6.97 -3.98 -5.93
N MET A 42 -7.27 -4.06 -7.22
CA MET A 42 -7.99 -3.01 -7.94
C MET A 42 -9.48 -3.28 -7.90
N PRO A 43 -10.34 -2.25 -7.98
CA PRO A 43 -11.76 -2.48 -8.18
C PRO A 43 -11.98 -3.21 -9.51
N HIS A 44 -12.75 -4.28 -9.48
CA HIS A 44 -13.06 -5.07 -10.67
C HIS A 44 -14.47 -4.76 -11.15
N GLU A 45 -15.45 -4.94 -10.29
CA GLU A 45 -16.85 -4.70 -10.60
C GLU A 45 -17.58 -4.22 -9.37
N GLY A 46 -18.61 -3.43 -9.53
CA GLY A 46 -19.31 -2.78 -8.42
C GLY A 46 -18.69 -1.43 -8.13
N THR A 47 -18.17 -1.23 -6.92
CA THR A 47 -17.50 0.01 -6.55
C THR A 47 -16.26 0.22 -7.43
N ASN A 48 -16.14 1.40 -8.04
CA ASN A 48 -15.10 1.68 -9.02
C ASN A 48 -13.95 2.54 -8.49
N ASN A 49 -13.99 2.93 -7.23
CA ASN A 49 -13.03 3.87 -6.66
C ASN A 49 -12.40 3.39 -5.35
N ILE A 50 -12.52 2.11 -5.03
CA ILE A 50 -11.89 1.55 -3.82
C ILE A 50 -10.88 0.50 -4.24
N ALA A 51 -9.64 0.72 -3.86
CA ALA A 51 -8.55 -0.24 -4.01
C ALA A 51 -8.05 -0.65 -2.62
N SER A 52 -7.32 -1.74 -2.54
CA SER A 52 -6.90 -2.27 -1.25
C SER A 52 -5.49 -2.85 -1.33
N ALA A 53 -4.81 -2.84 -0.18
CA ALA A 53 -3.53 -3.52 -0.03
C ALA A 53 -3.46 -4.21 1.33
N LEU A 54 -2.75 -5.31 1.40
CA LEU A 54 -2.45 -6.01 2.64
C LEU A 54 -0.94 -6.23 2.72
N ILE A 55 -0.34 -5.80 3.83
CA ILE A 55 1.09 -5.92 4.06
C ILE A 55 1.30 -6.44 5.48
N SER A 56 2.02 -7.55 5.63
CA SER A 56 2.29 -8.13 6.94
C SER A 56 3.68 -7.78 7.44
N PHE A 57 3.81 -7.68 8.75
CA PHE A 57 5.05 -7.38 9.46
C PHE A 57 5.15 -8.28 10.67
N GLU A 58 6.37 -8.57 11.09
CA GLU A 58 6.61 -9.40 12.26
C GLU A 58 6.03 -8.78 13.54
N ASN A 59 6.10 -7.45 13.64
CA ASN A 59 5.58 -6.68 14.76
C ASN A 59 5.50 -5.19 14.38
N LEU A 60 5.05 -4.35 15.30
CA LEU A 60 4.95 -2.90 15.07
C LEU A 60 6.32 -2.26 14.86
N ALA A 61 7.35 -2.73 15.56
CA ALA A 61 8.70 -2.18 15.39
C ALA A 61 9.21 -2.42 13.96
N ALA A 62 8.94 -3.60 13.40
CA ALA A 62 9.28 -3.90 12.00
C ALA A 62 8.53 -2.98 11.03
N TYR A 63 7.26 -2.68 11.31
CA TYR A 63 6.48 -1.72 10.53
C TYR A 63 7.10 -0.33 10.58
N GLU A 64 7.50 0.14 11.76
CA GLU A 64 8.13 1.46 11.90
C GLU A 64 9.45 1.54 11.13
N ASN A 65 10.28 0.49 11.21
CA ASN A 65 11.53 0.41 10.45
C ASN A 65 11.28 0.45 8.94
N TYR A 66 10.26 -0.26 8.48
CA TYR A 66 9.85 -0.24 7.08
C TYR A 66 9.45 1.17 6.64
N ARG A 67 8.64 1.86 7.44
CA ARG A 67 8.21 3.23 7.14
C ARG A 67 9.42 4.17 7.05
N ALA A 68 10.38 4.01 7.93
CA ALA A 68 11.60 4.81 7.90
C ALA A 68 12.42 4.52 6.64
N ARG A 69 12.55 3.26 6.23
CA ARG A 69 13.28 2.88 5.02
C ARG A 69 12.66 3.45 3.75
N LEU A 70 11.32 3.50 3.69
CA LEU A 70 10.65 4.08 2.52
C LEU A 70 11.06 5.53 2.29
N ARG A 71 11.30 6.28 3.37
CA ARG A 71 11.67 7.70 3.26
C ARG A 71 13.08 7.90 2.71
N THR A 72 13.93 6.89 2.74
CA THR A 72 15.30 6.95 2.25
C THR A 72 15.51 6.19 0.95
N GLU A 73 14.48 5.51 0.47
CA GLU A 73 14.52 4.74 -0.77
C GLU A 73 14.06 5.62 -1.93
N PRO A 74 14.96 5.93 -2.90
CA PRO A 74 14.60 6.84 -4.00
C PRO A 74 13.39 6.40 -4.80
N GLU A 75 13.26 5.10 -5.10
CA GLU A 75 12.12 4.60 -5.86
C GLU A 75 10.81 4.71 -5.08
N ALA A 76 10.85 4.51 -3.76
CA ALA A 76 9.67 4.69 -2.91
C ALA A 76 9.21 6.14 -2.92
N MET A 77 10.16 7.08 -2.76
CA MET A 77 9.85 8.50 -2.78
C MET A 77 9.32 8.94 -4.13
N ALA A 78 9.89 8.42 -5.23
CA ALA A 78 9.40 8.71 -6.57
C ALA A 78 7.95 8.21 -6.73
N ASN A 79 7.63 7.05 -6.16
CA ASN A 79 6.28 6.49 -6.25
C ASN A 79 5.26 7.30 -5.45
N PHE A 80 5.63 7.77 -4.25
CA PHE A 80 4.78 8.69 -3.49
C PHE A 80 4.54 9.99 -4.26
N ASN A 81 5.60 10.55 -4.84
CA ASN A 81 5.48 11.79 -5.61
C ASN A 81 4.61 11.62 -6.84
N PHE A 82 4.71 10.48 -7.52
CA PHE A 82 3.86 10.16 -8.65
C PHE A 82 2.38 10.18 -8.26
N ALA A 83 2.04 9.55 -7.14
CA ALA A 83 0.67 9.53 -6.66
C ALA A 83 0.18 10.92 -6.25
N GLU A 84 1.02 11.71 -5.59
CA GLU A 84 0.65 13.04 -5.12
C GLU A 84 0.49 14.02 -6.26
N GLU A 85 1.44 14.05 -7.20
CA GLU A 85 1.39 14.95 -8.35
C GLU A 85 0.17 14.70 -9.22
N ASN A 86 -0.22 13.46 -9.37
CA ASN A 86 -1.36 13.07 -10.20
C ASN A 86 -2.66 12.96 -9.42
N LYS A 87 -2.64 13.21 -8.12
CA LYS A 87 -3.82 13.16 -7.25
C LYS A 87 -4.59 11.85 -7.39
N LEU A 88 -3.86 10.74 -7.34
CA LEU A 88 -4.44 9.41 -7.52
C LEU A 88 -5.29 8.97 -6.33
N ILE A 89 -4.88 9.36 -5.12
CA ILE A 89 -5.48 8.89 -3.87
C ILE A 89 -6.23 10.05 -3.23
N LEU A 90 -7.55 9.89 -3.11
CA LEU A 90 -8.40 10.92 -2.52
C LEU A 90 -8.48 10.78 -1.01
N ALA A 91 -8.41 9.54 -0.51
CA ALA A 91 -8.38 9.24 0.91
C ALA A 91 -7.74 7.88 1.13
N GLU A 92 -7.16 7.68 2.28
CA GLU A 92 -6.48 6.44 2.62
C GLU A 92 -6.76 6.11 4.08
N GLU A 93 -7.15 4.86 4.32
CA GLU A 93 -7.40 4.36 5.67
C GLU A 93 -6.48 3.18 5.94
N ARG A 94 -5.84 3.16 7.11
CA ARG A 94 -4.98 2.07 7.54
C ARG A 94 -5.57 1.41 8.77
N THR A 95 -5.73 0.10 8.72
CA THR A 95 -6.21 -0.69 9.85
C THR A 95 -5.16 -1.75 10.16
N PHE A 96 -4.75 -1.82 11.42
CA PHE A 96 -3.79 -2.82 11.87
C PHE A 96 -4.54 -4.02 12.40
N LEU A 97 -4.31 -5.18 11.79
CA LEU A 97 -5.05 -6.40 12.04
C LEU A 97 -4.13 -7.45 12.65
N ARG A 98 -4.69 -8.29 13.49
CA ARG A 98 -4.04 -9.48 14.01
C ARG A 98 -4.81 -10.68 13.49
N LYS A 99 -4.12 -11.62 12.85
CA LYS A 99 -4.76 -12.82 12.35
C LYS A 99 -5.26 -13.66 13.52
N VAL A 100 -6.51 -14.11 13.45
CA VAL A 100 -7.03 -15.07 14.42
C VAL A 100 -6.47 -16.44 14.06
N ALA A 101 -5.94 -17.13 15.08
CA ALA A 101 -5.38 -18.47 14.93
C ALA A 101 -6.09 -19.44 15.88
N LEU A 102 -6.02 -20.72 15.56
CA LEU A 102 -6.55 -21.77 16.43
C LEU A 102 -5.74 -21.89 17.73
#